data_16736c1bf9af3116cada795bb99055a7
#
_entry.id   16736c1bf9af3116cada795bb99055a7
#
_cell.length_a   1.000
_cell.length_b   1.000
_cell.length_c   1.000
_cell.angle_alpha   90.00
_cell.angle_beta   90.00
_cell.angle_gamma   90.00
#
_symmetry.space_group_name_H-M   'P 1'
#
loop_
_entity.id
_entity.type
_entity.pdbx_description
1 polymer ?
#
loop_
_entity_poly.entity_id
_entity_poly.type
_entity_poly.pdbx_seq_one_letter_code
_entity_poly.pdbx_strand_id
1 'polypeptide(L)'
;IIHNNGGIVDCENIIPVTHEFADQIYLRKMVMQKNQVVVGAEHKHEHVWFLLTGKVLIKESDETIVHEAPCYTISKPGAKRTIIALEESIFMNVHKNPDNTKDIKELENQIVKL
;
A
#
# COMPACT_ATOMS: atom_id res chain seq x y z
N ILE A 1 -18.25 -2.01 0.13
CA ILE A 1 -16.80 -2.09 -0.02
C ILE A 1 -16.29 -0.80 -0.66
N ILE A 2 -15.30 -0.22 -0.05
CA ILE A 2 -14.71 1.03 -0.53
C ILE A 2 -13.37 0.69 -1.18
N HIS A 3 -13.19 1.14 -2.43
CA HIS A 3 -11.92 1.05 -3.12
C HIS A 3 -11.05 2.23 -2.71
N ASN A 4 -9.84 1.96 -2.26
CA ASN A 4 -8.91 2.99 -1.83
C ASN A 4 -7.58 2.81 -2.58
N ASN A 5 -7.38 3.59 -3.65
CA ASN A 5 -6.17 3.59 -4.47
C ASN A 5 -5.72 2.18 -4.90
N GLY A 6 -6.62 1.44 -5.52
CA GLY A 6 -6.35 0.10 -6.00
C GLY A 6 -6.40 -0.98 -4.93
N GLY A 7 -6.82 -0.63 -3.72
CA GLY A 7 -7.05 -1.57 -2.64
C GLY A 7 -8.52 -1.64 -2.28
N ILE A 8 -8.89 -2.69 -1.56
CA ILE A 8 -10.22 -2.85 -0.99
C ILE A 8 -10.06 -2.81 0.52
N VAL A 9 -10.80 -1.90 1.18
CA VAL A 9 -10.78 -1.77 2.63
C VAL A 9 -12.14 -2.12 3.22
N ASP A 10 -12.17 -2.44 4.51
CA ASP A 10 -13.41 -2.65 5.26
C ASP A 10 -14.23 -1.37 5.21
N CYS A 11 -15.47 -1.44 4.72
CA CYS A 11 -16.33 -0.27 4.52
C CYS A 11 -16.76 0.39 5.85
N GLU A 12 -16.66 -0.30 6.96
CA GLU A 12 -16.97 0.26 8.28
C GLU A 12 -15.81 1.07 8.85
N ASN A 13 -14.60 0.84 8.34
CA ASN A 13 -13.38 1.45 8.84
C ASN A 13 -12.57 2.03 7.70
N ILE A 14 -12.80 3.31 7.40
CA ILE A 14 -12.05 3.99 6.34
C ILE A 14 -10.61 4.20 6.80
N ILE A 15 -9.68 3.78 5.96
CA ILE A 15 -8.25 3.95 6.21
C ILE A 15 -7.80 5.26 5.57
N PRO A 16 -7.31 6.23 6.37
CA PRO A 16 -6.79 7.48 5.80
C PRO A 16 -5.59 7.21 4.89
N VAL A 17 -5.62 7.81 3.72
CA VAL A 17 -4.53 7.73 2.74
C VAL A 17 -4.06 9.14 2.40
N THR A 18 -2.76 9.35 2.46
CA THR A 18 -2.12 10.60 2.09
C THR A 18 -1.29 10.39 0.83
N HIS A 19 -1.41 11.33 -0.11
CA HIS A 19 -0.66 11.33 -1.36
C HIS A 19 0.37 12.44 -1.30
N GLU A 20 1.63 12.10 -1.54
CA GLU A 20 2.73 13.05 -1.54
C GLU A 20 3.58 12.85 -2.79
N PHE A 21 4.24 13.90 -3.23
CA PHE A 21 4.99 13.90 -4.48
C PHE A 21 6.36 14.51 -4.29
N ALA A 22 7.36 13.83 -4.82
CA ALA A 22 8.69 14.38 -5.03
C ALA A 22 8.97 14.30 -6.54
N ASP A 23 10.08 14.83 -7.01
CA ASP A 23 10.39 14.77 -8.44
C ASP A 23 10.44 13.34 -8.95
N GLN A 24 9.53 12.99 -9.86
CA GLN A 24 9.38 11.66 -10.45
C GLN A 24 9.11 10.54 -9.43
N ILE A 25 8.58 10.91 -8.27
CA ILE A 25 8.25 9.97 -7.19
C ILE A 25 6.87 10.25 -6.64
N TYR A 26 6.10 9.18 -6.42
CA TYR A 26 4.80 9.24 -5.77
C TYR A 26 4.84 8.43 -4.47
N LEU A 27 4.45 9.07 -3.38
CA LEU A 27 4.37 8.47 -2.05
C LEU A 27 2.92 8.30 -1.65
N ARG A 28 2.55 7.09 -1.25
CA ARG A 28 1.20 6.78 -0.77
C ARG A 28 1.29 6.20 0.64
N LYS A 29 0.79 6.95 1.60
CA LYS A 29 0.86 6.57 3.01
C LYS A 29 -0.53 6.22 3.56
N MET A 30 -0.63 5.08 4.22
CA MET A 30 -1.84 4.64 4.92
C MET A 30 -1.60 4.62 6.43
N VAL A 31 -2.60 5.06 7.18
CA VAL A 31 -2.60 4.90 8.64
C VAL A 31 -3.67 3.87 8.97
N MET A 32 -3.24 2.71 9.45
CA MET A 32 -4.13 1.60 9.78
C MET A 32 -4.29 1.47 11.29
N GLN A 33 -5.52 1.29 11.74
CA GLN A 33 -5.80 0.95 13.12
C GLN A 33 -5.72 -0.56 13.31
N LYS A 34 -5.53 -1.01 14.54
CA LYS A 34 -5.49 -2.43 14.88
C LYS A 34 -6.71 -3.16 14.30
N ASN A 35 -6.45 -4.32 13.69
CA ASN A 35 -7.43 -5.20 13.07
C ASN A 35 -8.01 -4.73 11.73
N GLN A 36 -7.60 -3.57 11.23
CA GLN A 36 -8.00 -3.18 9.87
C GLN A 36 -7.30 -4.03 8.83
N VAL A 37 -7.99 -4.29 7.72
CA VAL A 37 -7.53 -5.15 6.64
C VAL A 37 -7.57 -4.40 5.32
N VAL A 38 -6.48 -4.48 4.56
CA VAL A 38 -6.42 -3.99 3.19
C VAL A 38 -6.14 -5.16 2.26
N VAL A 39 -6.98 -5.33 1.24
CA VAL A 39 -6.73 -6.28 0.15
C VAL A 39 -6.25 -5.47 -1.04
N GLY A 40 -4.98 -5.57 -1.34
CA GLY A 40 -4.37 -4.80 -2.43
C GLY A 40 -4.68 -5.37 -3.80
N ALA A 41 -4.70 -4.50 -4.82
CA ALA A 41 -4.75 -4.90 -6.21
C ALA A 41 -3.37 -5.37 -6.68
N GLU A 42 -3.34 -6.10 -7.80
CA GLU A 42 -2.09 -6.55 -8.39
C GLU A 42 -1.28 -5.37 -8.90
N HIS A 43 -0.01 -5.27 -8.49
CA HIS A 43 0.87 -4.19 -8.91
C HIS A 43 1.54 -4.51 -10.25
N LYS A 44 1.60 -3.51 -11.12
CA LYS A 44 2.21 -3.67 -12.46
C LYS A 44 3.72 -3.55 -12.44
N HIS A 45 4.26 -2.83 -11.48
CA HIS A 45 5.68 -2.47 -11.41
C HIS A 45 6.30 -2.84 -10.08
N GLU A 46 7.61 -3.04 -10.08
CA GLU A 46 8.37 -3.14 -8.86
C GLU A 46 8.31 -1.82 -8.10
N HIS A 47 8.12 -1.90 -6.79
CA HIS A 47 8.12 -0.71 -5.92
C HIS A 47 8.63 -1.07 -4.54
N VAL A 48 8.86 -0.05 -3.73
CA VAL A 48 9.31 -0.24 -2.34
C VAL A 48 8.17 0.13 -1.40
N TRP A 49 7.98 -0.66 -0.34
CA TRP A 49 7.10 -0.23 0.74
C TRP A 49 7.89 -0.20 2.05
N PHE A 50 7.45 0.70 2.93
CA PHE A 50 8.02 0.89 4.26
C PHE A 50 6.92 0.70 5.30
N LEU A 51 7.23 0.01 6.38
CA LEU A 51 6.42 0.03 7.58
C LEU A 51 7.14 0.97 8.56
N LEU A 52 6.58 2.16 8.74
CA LEU A 52 7.22 3.21 9.53
C LEU A 52 6.99 3.03 11.02
N THR A 53 5.78 2.61 11.40
CA THR A 53 5.42 2.31 12.79
C THR A 53 4.49 1.11 12.80
N GLY A 54 4.44 0.40 13.93
CA GLY A 54 3.48 -0.65 14.16
C GLY A 54 3.95 -2.05 13.76
N LYS A 55 2.96 -2.90 13.56
CA LYS A 55 3.17 -4.31 13.22
C LYS A 55 2.03 -4.78 12.32
N VAL A 56 2.37 -5.44 11.22
CA VAL A 56 1.39 -5.95 10.26
C VAL A 56 1.65 -7.41 9.92
N LEU A 57 0.59 -8.12 9.60
CA LEU A 57 0.63 -9.46 9.04
C LEU A 57 0.37 -9.31 7.54
N ILE A 58 1.26 -9.80 6.70
CA ILE A 58 1.09 -9.75 5.24
C ILE A 58 0.98 -11.16 4.69
N LYS A 59 -0.11 -11.39 3.96
CA LYS A 59 -0.33 -12.63 3.21
C LYS A 59 -0.10 -12.33 1.73
N GLU A 60 0.82 -13.07 1.13
CA GLU A 60 1.13 -12.97 -0.30
C GLU A 60 1.42 -14.36 -0.83
N SER A 61 0.67 -14.80 -1.85
CA SER A 61 0.72 -16.17 -2.35
C SER A 61 0.47 -17.17 -1.20
N ASP A 62 1.39 -18.12 -0.97
CA ASP A 62 1.28 -19.10 0.10
C ASP A 62 2.02 -18.68 1.37
N GLU A 63 2.62 -17.49 1.36
CA GLU A 63 3.38 -17.01 2.49
C GLU A 63 2.57 -16.07 3.37
N THR A 64 2.81 -16.17 4.67
CA THR A 64 2.24 -15.27 5.67
C THR A 64 3.38 -14.85 6.59
N ILE A 65 3.68 -13.54 6.59
CA ILE A 65 4.83 -13.01 7.32
C ILE A 65 4.38 -11.84 8.19
N VAL A 66 4.85 -11.83 9.44
CA VAL A 66 4.68 -10.70 10.35
C VAL A 66 5.85 -9.76 10.15
N HIS A 67 5.55 -8.48 9.90
CA HIS A 67 6.55 -7.42 9.81
C HIS A 67 6.40 -6.47 10.98
N GLU A 68 7.51 -6.14 11.62
CA GLU A 68 7.55 -5.19 12.74
C GLU A 68 8.37 -3.98 12.32
N ALA A 69 7.83 -2.79 12.56
CA ALA A 69 8.49 -1.54 12.19
C ALA A 69 9.73 -1.24 13.07
N PRO A 70 10.71 -0.52 12.54
CA PRO A 70 10.78 -0.06 11.16
C PRO A 70 11.35 -1.13 10.22
N CYS A 71 10.77 -1.24 9.03
CA CYS A 71 11.27 -2.16 8.01
C CYS A 71 10.82 -1.72 6.62
N TYR A 72 11.42 -2.31 5.60
CA TYR A 72 11.03 -2.07 4.21
C TYR A 72 11.24 -3.34 3.40
N THR A 73 10.55 -3.39 2.25
CA THR A 73 10.66 -4.53 1.32
C THR A 73 10.47 -4.02 -0.10
N ILE A 74 11.16 -4.69 -1.02
CA ILE A 74 10.97 -4.46 -2.45
C ILE A 74 9.89 -5.43 -2.91
N SER A 75 8.80 -4.88 -3.46
CA SER A 75 7.67 -5.65 -3.98
C SER A 75 7.84 -5.84 -5.48
N LYS A 76 7.75 -7.08 -5.92
CA LYS A 76 7.93 -7.43 -7.34
C LYS A 76 6.64 -7.19 -8.14
N PRO A 77 6.73 -7.02 -9.48
CA PRO A 77 5.55 -6.95 -10.33
C PRO A 77 4.68 -8.20 -10.15
N GLY A 78 3.36 -8.02 -10.23
CA GLY A 78 2.41 -9.11 -10.04
C GLY A 78 2.05 -9.38 -8.59
N ALA A 79 2.66 -8.68 -7.65
CA ALA A 79 2.37 -8.85 -6.23
C ALA A 79 0.95 -8.41 -5.89
N LYS A 80 0.25 -9.26 -5.16
CA LYS A 80 -1.07 -8.96 -4.61
C LYS A 80 -1.08 -9.39 -3.15
N ARG A 81 -1.29 -8.44 -2.25
CA ARG A 81 -1.14 -8.67 -0.82
C ARG A 81 -2.42 -8.38 -0.05
N THR A 82 -2.61 -9.14 1.04
CA THR A 82 -3.55 -8.80 2.08
C THR A 82 -2.76 -8.37 3.30
N ILE A 83 -3.05 -7.17 3.82
CA ILE A 83 -2.35 -6.58 4.95
C ILE A 83 -3.32 -6.46 6.10
N ILE A 84 -2.95 -7.01 7.26
CA ILE A 84 -3.75 -6.93 8.49
C ILE A 84 -2.90 -6.21 9.53
N ALA A 85 -3.40 -5.09 10.06
CA ALA A 85 -2.71 -4.38 11.12
C ALA A 85 -2.88 -5.11 12.43
N LEU A 86 -1.79 -5.55 13.04
CA LEU A 86 -1.79 -6.19 14.35
C LEU A 86 -1.78 -5.16 15.48
N GLU A 87 -1.36 -3.94 15.17
CA GLU A 87 -1.45 -2.76 16.03
C GLU A 87 -1.54 -1.54 15.12
N GLU A 88 -1.75 -0.35 15.67
CA GLU A 88 -1.77 0.88 14.88
C GLU A 88 -0.47 0.99 14.08
N SER A 89 -0.59 1.17 12.77
CA SER A 89 0.55 1.08 11.86
C SER A 89 0.50 2.16 10.79
N ILE A 90 1.68 2.64 10.40
CA ILE A 90 1.83 3.55 9.27
C ILE A 90 2.61 2.81 8.18
N PHE A 91 1.95 2.63 7.04
CA PHE A 91 2.48 1.90 5.90
C PHE A 91 2.61 2.83 4.71
N MET A 92 3.78 2.87 4.07
CA MET A 92 4.03 3.77 2.95
C MET A 92 4.54 3.02 1.73
N ASN A 93 3.89 3.22 0.59
CA ASN A 93 4.35 2.74 -0.70
C ASN A 93 5.06 3.88 -1.45
N VAL A 94 6.16 3.56 -2.11
CA VAL A 94 6.94 4.51 -2.92
C VAL A 94 6.94 4.00 -4.36
N HIS A 95 6.36 4.79 -5.26
CA HIS A 95 6.22 4.43 -6.67
C HIS A 95 6.95 5.43 -7.56
N LYS A 96 7.47 4.94 -8.68
CA LYS A 96 7.99 5.83 -9.70
C LYS A 96 6.84 6.61 -10.34
N ASN A 97 7.10 7.85 -10.68
CA ASN A 97 6.14 8.74 -11.32
C ASN A 97 6.87 9.57 -12.38
N PRO A 98 7.26 8.94 -13.51
CA PRO A 98 8.14 9.58 -14.49
C PRO A 98 7.57 10.84 -15.12
N ASP A 99 6.25 10.96 -15.19
CA ASP A 99 5.57 12.11 -15.79
C ASP A 99 5.26 13.22 -14.79
N ASN A 100 5.62 13.04 -13.52
CA ASN A 100 5.29 13.99 -12.46
C ASN A 100 3.80 14.33 -12.39
N THR A 101 2.93 13.40 -12.73
CA THR A 101 1.49 13.63 -12.66
C THR A 101 1.03 13.67 -11.20
N LYS A 102 0.05 14.52 -10.92
CA LYS A 102 -0.62 14.57 -9.61
C LYS A 102 -2.06 14.05 -9.71
N ASP A 103 -2.44 13.52 -10.85
CA ASP A 103 -3.73 12.90 -11.04
C ASP A 103 -3.71 11.49 -10.45
N ILE A 104 -4.37 11.31 -9.32
CA ILE A 104 -4.38 10.05 -8.58
C ILE A 104 -4.99 8.92 -9.41
N LYS A 105 -6.03 9.21 -10.17
CA LYS A 105 -6.67 8.20 -11.00
C LYS A 105 -5.74 7.69 -12.10
N GLU A 106 -5.00 8.59 -12.71
CA GLU A 106 -3.99 8.23 -13.71
C GLU A 106 -2.88 7.39 -13.08
N LEU A 107 -2.40 7.78 -11.88
CA LEU A 107 -1.40 7.02 -11.14
C LEU A 107 -1.88 5.62 -10.80
N GLU A 108 -3.14 5.46 -10.37
CA GLU A 108 -3.70 4.15 -10.09
C GLU A 108 -3.65 3.24 -11.32
N ASN A 109 -4.03 3.78 -12.49
CA ASN A 109 -4.01 3.02 -13.73
C ASN A 109 -2.60 2.59 -14.13
N GLN A 110 -1.59 3.40 -13.80
CA GLN A 110 -0.19 3.07 -14.09
C GLN A 110 0.40 2.04 -13.11
N ILE A 111 -0.06 2.07 -11.87
CA ILE A 111 0.55 1.30 -10.77
C ILE A 111 -0.10 -0.07 -10.58
N VAL A 112 -1.43 -0.13 -10.67
CA VAL A 112 -2.16 -1.37 -10.38
C VAL A 112 -2.99 -1.83 -11.56
N LYS A 113 -3.23 -3.13 -11.58
CA LYS A 113 -4.12 -3.77 -12.53
C LYS A 113 -5.49 -3.86 -11.88
N LEU A 114 -6.40 -3.07 -12.37
CA LEU A 114 -7.77 -3.00 -11.85
C LEU A 114 -8.70 -4.03 -12.49
#